data_f910eb1977bfc4862a881dbd6321fee0
#
_entry.id   f910eb1977bfc4862a881dbd6321fee0
#
_cell.length_a   1.000
_cell.length_b   1.000
_cell.length_c   1.000
_cell.angle_alpha   90.00
_cell.angle_beta   90.00
_cell.angle_gamma   90.00
#
_symmetry.space_group_name_H-M   'P 1'
#
loop_
_entity.id
_entity.type
_entity.pdbx_description
1 polymer ?
#
loop_
_entity_poly.entity_id
_entity_poly.type
_entity_poly.pdbx_seq_one_letter_code
_entity_poly.pdbx_strand_id
1 'polypeptide(L)'
;MLKFELKKIFSKRINQVLLAAVLVVTIIYSGMAIGSMSYTDEEGQDHTGIEAGRLLAEDINQWKGELTAEKISEVINDYKTLSAEYPDGIPDTEYGKTIQSYYDIYDFVIGIMTPDSEWDESVVYQLSDEQLQDIYTIYQDNMKKMAEEYGTTPEKRNYLESIYEKIEIPLSFEAKDSWDTMTMYAQTYVLLMAVI
;
A
#
# COMPACT_ATOMS: atom_id res chain seq x y z
N MET A 1 20.54 -32.11 -9.07
CA MET A 1 21.38 -31.00 -8.56
C MET A 1 20.77 -30.34 -7.33
N LEU A 2 19.59 -29.76 -7.38
CA LEU A 2 18.96 -29.04 -6.25
C LEU A 2 18.93 -29.83 -4.92
N LYS A 3 18.54 -31.10 -4.96
CA LYS A 3 18.47 -31.98 -3.78
C LYS A 3 19.81 -32.21 -3.09
N PHE A 4 20.91 -32.18 -3.85
CA PHE A 4 22.26 -32.34 -3.32
C PHE A 4 22.76 -31.04 -2.66
N GLU A 5 22.48 -29.91 -3.27
CA GLU A 5 22.83 -28.58 -2.72
C GLU A 5 22.05 -28.31 -1.44
N LEU A 6 20.73 -28.58 -1.42
CA LEU A 6 19.93 -28.48 -0.21
C LEU A 6 20.49 -29.37 0.91
N LYS A 7 20.85 -30.62 0.61
CA LYS A 7 21.45 -31.51 1.62
C LYS A 7 22.76 -30.96 2.17
N LYS A 8 23.58 -30.31 1.33
CA LYS A 8 24.86 -29.68 1.72
C LYS A 8 24.64 -28.49 2.64
N ILE A 9 23.63 -27.65 2.33
CA ILE A 9 23.25 -26.51 3.18
C ILE A 9 22.77 -27.00 4.55
N PHE A 10 21.83 -27.95 4.57
CA PHE A 10 21.24 -28.46 5.81
C PHE A 10 22.15 -29.42 6.62
N SER A 11 23.27 -29.88 6.05
CA SER A 11 24.22 -30.75 6.78
C SER A 11 25.17 -30.02 7.73
N LYS A 12 25.36 -28.71 7.55
CA LYS A 12 26.24 -27.92 8.41
C LYS A 12 25.46 -27.37 9.61
N ARG A 13 25.95 -27.64 10.83
CA ARG A 13 25.32 -27.16 12.08
C ARG A 13 25.14 -25.64 12.12
N ILE A 14 26.11 -24.89 11.59
CA ILE A 14 26.02 -23.42 11.53
C ILE A 14 24.82 -22.97 10.70
N ASN A 15 24.58 -23.59 9.55
CA ASN A 15 23.46 -23.25 8.68
C ASN A 15 22.10 -23.61 9.33
N GLN A 16 22.06 -24.72 10.09
CA GLN A 16 20.86 -25.09 10.85
C GLN A 16 20.53 -24.05 11.94
N VAL A 17 21.57 -23.58 12.65
CA VAL A 17 21.41 -22.53 13.69
C VAL A 17 20.95 -21.21 13.06
N LEU A 18 21.57 -20.82 11.94
CA LEU A 18 21.20 -19.60 11.22
C LEU A 18 19.76 -19.67 10.67
N LEU A 19 19.37 -20.81 10.11
CA LEU A 19 18.00 -21.02 9.64
C LEU A 19 16.98 -20.95 10.80
N ALA A 20 17.31 -21.58 11.91
CA ALA A 20 16.47 -21.51 13.12
C ALA A 20 16.37 -20.08 13.65
N ALA A 21 17.47 -19.32 13.64
CA ALA A 21 17.46 -17.91 14.05
C ALA A 21 16.57 -17.05 13.11
N VAL A 22 16.68 -17.25 11.79
CA VAL A 22 15.83 -16.59 10.82
C VAL A 22 14.35 -16.89 11.06
N LEU A 23 14.00 -18.17 11.30
CA LEU A 23 12.62 -18.58 11.60
C LEU A 23 12.09 -17.92 12.89
N VAL A 24 12.89 -17.86 13.93
CA VAL A 24 12.51 -17.20 15.20
C VAL A 24 12.27 -15.70 14.97
N VAL A 25 13.17 -15.04 14.27
CA VAL A 25 13.03 -13.62 13.92
C VAL A 25 11.76 -13.39 13.08
N THR A 26 11.48 -14.25 12.09
CA THR A 26 10.26 -14.20 11.29
C THR A 26 9.00 -14.26 12.16
N ILE A 27 8.94 -15.24 13.06
CA ILE A 27 7.77 -15.42 13.94
C ILE A 27 7.57 -14.19 14.82
N ILE A 28 8.65 -13.63 15.38
CA ILE A 28 8.58 -12.43 16.22
C ILE A 28 8.05 -11.24 15.41
N TYR A 29 8.64 -10.95 14.25
CA TYR A 29 8.20 -9.81 13.43
C TYR A 29 6.78 -10.00 12.91
N SER A 30 6.40 -11.20 12.47
CA SER A 30 5.03 -11.48 12.06
C SER A 30 4.03 -11.29 13.20
N GLY A 31 4.41 -11.75 14.41
CA GLY A 31 3.59 -11.54 15.60
C GLY A 31 3.44 -10.07 15.98
N MET A 32 4.51 -9.29 15.85
CA MET A 32 4.46 -7.83 16.07
C MET A 32 3.60 -7.12 15.01
N ALA A 33 3.77 -7.46 13.73
CA ALA A 33 2.99 -6.88 12.64
C ALA A 33 1.49 -7.15 12.80
N ILE A 34 1.12 -8.40 13.12
CA ILE A 34 -0.28 -8.75 13.39
C ILE A 34 -0.78 -8.02 14.65
N GLY A 35 0.02 -7.98 15.71
CA GLY A 35 -0.36 -7.35 16.98
C GLY A 35 -0.51 -5.83 16.88
N SER A 36 0.11 -5.19 15.88
CA SER A 36 -0.01 -3.74 15.66
C SER A 36 -1.20 -3.34 14.77
N MET A 37 -1.91 -4.31 14.18
CA MET A 37 -3.13 -4.03 13.45
C MET A 37 -4.19 -3.46 14.41
N SER A 38 -4.83 -2.38 14.01
CA SER A 38 -5.94 -1.76 14.74
C SER A 38 -7.08 -1.45 13.77
N TYR A 39 -8.28 -1.50 14.28
CA TYR A 39 -9.51 -1.16 13.57
C TYR A 39 -10.51 -0.59 14.56
N THR A 40 -11.11 0.55 14.26
CA THR A 40 -12.19 1.13 15.05
C THR A 40 -13.52 0.89 14.34
N ASP A 41 -14.46 0.25 15.01
CA ASP A 41 -15.77 -0.06 14.44
C ASP A 41 -16.74 1.13 14.46
N GLU A 42 -17.94 0.94 13.90
CA GLU A 42 -18.99 1.97 13.82
C GLU A 42 -19.47 2.44 15.21
N GLU A 43 -19.35 1.61 16.23
CA GLU A 43 -19.66 1.95 17.63
C GLU A 43 -18.51 2.70 18.33
N GLY A 44 -17.36 2.84 17.66
CA GLY A 44 -16.15 3.47 18.20
C GLY A 44 -15.36 2.54 19.13
N GLN A 45 -15.52 1.22 18.99
CA GLN A 45 -14.76 0.24 19.75
C GLN A 45 -13.51 -0.15 18.96
N ASP A 46 -12.36 -0.11 19.65
CA ASP A 46 -11.07 -0.52 19.08
C ASP A 46 -10.90 -2.04 19.13
N HIS A 47 -10.60 -2.61 17.98
CA HIS A 47 -10.17 -4.00 17.79
C HIS A 47 -8.67 -4.04 17.49
N THR A 48 -8.01 -5.15 17.84
CA THR A 48 -6.57 -5.32 17.61
C THR A 48 -6.25 -6.71 17.07
N GLY A 49 -5.09 -6.85 16.44
CA GLY A 49 -4.57 -8.12 15.95
C GLY A 49 -5.35 -8.68 14.75
N ILE A 50 -5.50 -10.00 14.71
CA ILE A 50 -6.13 -10.71 13.59
C ILE A 50 -7.59 -10.26 13.37
N GLU A 51 -8.32 -9.99 14.44
CA GLU A 51 -9.71 -9.54 14.35
C GLU A 51 -9.79 -8.17 13.68
N ALA A 52 -8.94 -7.23 14.10
CA ALA A 52 -8.82 -5.93 13.45
C ALA A 52 -8.50 -6.04 11.96
N GLY A 53 -7.50 -6.87 11.60
CA GLY A 53 -7.15 -7.08 10.20
C GLY A 53 -8.29 -7.69 9.37
N ARG A 54 -9.11 -8.58 9.95
CA ARG A 54 -10.27 -9.15 9.27
C ARG A 54 -11.36 -8.11 9.06
N LEU A 55 -11.70 -7.33 10.09
CA LEU A 55 -12.72 -6.28 10.02
C LEU A 55 -12.32 -5.18 9.04
N LEU A 56 -11.07 -4.73 9.12
CA LEU A 56 -10.53 -3.74 8.18
C LEU A 56 -10.57 -4.25 6.73
N ALA A 57 -10.18 -5.50 6.48
CA ALA A 57 -10.25 -6.08 5.15
C ALA A 57 -11.68 -6.22 4.62
N GLU A 58 -12.65 -6.54 5.48
CA GLU A 58 -14.08 -6.57 5.12
C GLU A 58 -14.57 -5.16 4.74
N ASP A 59 -14.15 -4.16 5.48
CA ASP A 59 -14.50 -2.76 5.28
C ASP A 59 -13.87 -2.19 3.99
N ILE A 60 -12.57 -2.41 3.78
CA ILE A 60 -11.89 -2.02 2.54
C ILE A 60 -12.50 -2.73 1.31
N ASN A 61 -12.94 -3.98 1.45
CA ASN A 61 -13.51 -4.74 0.33
C ASN A 61 -14.85 -4.20 -0.18
N GLN A 62 -15.55 -3.32 0.53
CA GLN A 62 -16.71 -2.62 -0.04
C GLN A 62 -16.32 -1.73 -1.24
N TRP A 63 -15.08 -1.26 -1.27
CA TRP A 63 -14.53 -0.45 -2.37
C TRP A 63 -13.92 -1.31 -3.49
N LYS A 64 -13.88 -2.64 -3.35
CA LYS A 64 -13.27 -3.57 -4.30
C LYS A 64 -13.81 -3.42 -5.71
N GLY A 65 -12.94 -3.62 -6.69
CA GLY A 65 -13.23 -3.61 -8.13
C GLY A 65 -12.58 -2.41 -8.84
N GLU A 66 -13.15 -1.99 -9.95
CA GLU A 66 -12.62 -0.87 -10.70
C GLU A 66 -12.70 0.42 -9.88
N LEU A 67 -11.55 1.10 -9.78
CA LEU A 67 -11.42 2.39 -9.12
C LEU A 67 -11.72 3.50 -10.13
N THR A 68 -13.00 3.71 -10.41
CA THR A 68 -13.43 4.72 -11.38
C THR A 68 -13.22 6.14 -10.85
N ALA A 69 -13.19 7.13 -11.75
CA ALA A 69 -13.08 8.54 -11.37
C ALA A 69 -14.23 8.98 -10.44
N GLU A 70 -15.43 8.41 -10.63
CA GLU A 70 -16.59 8.66 -9.77
C GLU A 70 -16.36 8.16 -8.35
N LYS A 71 -15.83 6.93 -8.16
CA LYS A 71 -15.48 6.40 -6.83
C LYS A 71 -14.42 7.26 -6.16
N ILE A 72 -13.38 7.67 -6.90
CA ILE A 72 -12.35 8.56 -6.38
C ILE A 72 -12.96 9.89 -5.94
N SER A 73 -13.85 10.46 -6.76
CA SER A 73 -14.54 11.71 -6.43
C SER A 73 -15.41 11.58 -5.19
N GLU A 74 -16.10 10.44 -5.02
CA GLU A 74 -16.89 10.13 -3.83
C GLU A 74 -16.02 10.16 -2.57
N VAL A 75 -14.91 9.42 -2.56
CA VAL A 75 -13.95 9.38 -1.45
C VAL A 75 -13.41 10.76 -1.10
N ILE A 76 -12.97 11.52 -2.10
CA ILE A 76 -12.38 12.85 -1.87
C ILE A 76 -13.42 13.86 -1.37
N ASN A 77 -14.65 13.81 -1.87
CA ASN A 77 -15.70 14.71 -1.42
C ASN A 77 -16.20 14.34 -0.02
N ASP A 78 -16.25 13.07 0.32
CA ASP A 78 -16.57 12.59 1.66
C ASP A 78 -15.51 13.06 2.66
N TYR A 79 -14.23 12.88 2.35
CA TYR A 79 -13.12 13.38 3.16
C TYR A 79 -13.17 14.90 3.37
N LYS A 80 -13.40 15.69 2.30
CA LYS A 80 -13.54 17.15 2.40
C LYS A 80 -14.69 17.55 3.29
N THR A 81 -15.81 16.84 3.19
CA THR A 81 -17.00 17.11 4.00
C THR A 81 -16.73 16.86 5.48
N LEU A 82 -16.13 15.70 5.79
CA LEU A 82 -15.77 15.33 7.14
C LEU A 82 -14.74 16.28 7.75
N SER A 83 -13.70 16.66 6.99
CA SER A 83 -12.70 17.63 7.44
C SER A 83 -13.28 19.03 7.68
N ALA A 84 -14.28 19.45 6.91
CA ALA A 84 -14.96 20.70 7.13
C ALA A 84 -15.84 20.68 8.39
N GLU A 85 -16.37 19.53 8.75
CA GLU A 85 -17.14 19.32 10.01
C GLU A 85 -16.22 19.35 11.23
N TYR A 86 -14.97 18.87 11.09
CA TYR A 86 -14.00 18.78 12.17
C TYR A 86 -12.72 19.59 11.87
N PRO A 87 -12.79 20.94 11.90
CA PRO A 87 -11.67 21.81 11.51
C PRO A 87 -10.45 21.73 12.46
N ASP A 88 -10.65 21.25 13.68
CA ASP A 88 -9.61 21.05 14.69
C ASP A 88 -8.97 19.64 14.63
N GLY A 89 -9.41 18.80 13.69
CA GLY A 89 -8.97 17.43 13.49
C GLY A 89 -10.13 16.41 13.62
N ILE A 90 -10.15 15.44 12.74
CA ILE A 90 -11.17 14.39 12.70
C ILE A 90 -10.97 13.47 13.91
N PRO A 91 -11.99 13.24 14.76
CA PRO A 91 -11.89 12.32 15.89
C PRO A 91 -11.60 10.87 15.43
N ASP A 92 -10.85 10.10 16.21
CA ASP A 92 -10.50 8.71 15.90
C ASP A 92 -11.72 7.84 15.59
N THR A 93 -12.83 8.07 16.30
CA THR A 93 -14.10 7.36 16.07
C THR A 93 -14.69 7.66 14.70
N GLU A 94 -14.66 8.91 14.25
CA GLU A 94 -15.17 9.31 12.93
C GLU A 94 -14.20 8.90 11.82
N TYR A 95 -12.90 8.97 12.10
CA TYR A 95 -11.86 8.40 11.21
C TYR A 95 -12.10 6.89 11.00
N GLY A 96 -12.28 6.13 12.08
CA GLY A 96 -12.54 4.70 12.04
C GLY A 96 -13.80 4.34 11.26
N LYS A 97 -14.90 5.07 11.47
CA LYS A 97 -16.18 4.82 10.77
C LYS A 97 -16.12 5.07 9.26
N THR A 98 -15.29 5.98 8.82
CA THR A 98 -15.36 6.53 7.46
C THR A 98 -14.06 6.37 6.70
N ILE A 99 -12.99 7.02 7.14
CA ILE A 99 -11.75 7.19 6.36
C ILE A 99 -10.95 5.90 6.28
N GLN A 100 -10.88 5.11 7.35
CA GLN A 100 -10.01 3.92 7.36
C GLN A 100 -10.37 2.91 6.27
N SER A 101 -11.63 2.84 5.84
CA SER A 101 -12.09 1.92 4.79
C SER A 101 -11.61 2.31 3.39
N TYR A 102 -11.36 3.59 3.16
CA TYR A 102 -10.93 4.11 1.87
C TYR A 102 -9.59 4.87 1.90
N TYR A 103 -8.85 4.79 3.02
CA TYR A 103 -7.61 5.53 3.21
C TYR A 103 -6.61 5.30 2.06
N ASP A 104 -6.47 4.09 1.56
CA ASP A 104 -5.56 3.79 0.45
C ASP A 104 -5.97 4.47 -0.85
N ILE A 105 -7.26 4.69 -1.08
CA ILE A 105 -7.76 5.44 -2.24
C ILE A 105 -7.41 6.93 -2.08
N TYR A 106 -7.61 7.46 -0.89
CA TYR A 106 -7.26 8.82 -0.53
C TYR A 106 -5.73 9.06 -0.68
N ASP A 107 -4.90 8.16 -0.12
CA ASP A 107 -3.45 8.20 -0.22
C ASP A 107 -2.96 8.12 -1.68
N PHE A 108 -3.58 7.26 -2.49
CA PHE A 108 -3.32 7.16 -3.92
C PHE A 108 -3.54 8.49 -4.65
N VAL A 109 -4.61 9.24 -4.32
CA VAL A 109 -4.88 10.55 -4.94
C VAL A 109 -3.81 11.57 -4.54
N ILE A 110 -3.41 11.61 -3.27
CA ILE A 110 -2.33 12.50 -2.83
C ILE A 110 -1.04 12.15 -3.58
N GLY A 111 -0.68 10.87 -3.66
CA GLY A 111 0.51 10.43 -4.38
C GLY A 111 0.53 10.81 -5.86
N ILE A 112 -0.64 10.81 -6.53
CA ILE A 112 -0.75 11.31 -7.91
C ILE A 112 -0.54 12.82 -7.99
N MET A 113 -1.09 13.57 -7.04
CA MET A 113 -1.05 15.03 -7.05
C MET A 113 0.27 15.61 -6.54
N THR A 114 1.07 14.82 -5.84
CA THR A 114 2.37 15.23 -5.27
C THR A 114 3.52 14.31 -5.67
N PRO A 115 3.72 13.99 -6.96
CA PRO A 115 4.66 12.95 -7.40
C PRO A 115 6.14 13.28 -7.08
N ASP A 116 6.49 14.55 -7.02
CA ASP A 116 7.87 15.05 -6.84
C ASP A 116 8.09 15.69 -5.47
N SER A 117 7.11 15.67 -4.57
CA SER A 117 7.16 16.36 -3.27
C SER A 117 6.94 15.37 -2.11
N GLU A 118 7.23 15.84 -0.90
CA GLU A 118 6.77 15.16 0.30
C GLU A 118 5.24 15.09 0.29
N TRP A 119 4.70 14.02 0.85
CA TRP A 119 3.26 13.80 1.00
C TRP A 119 2.59 15.05 1.60
N ASP A 120 1.68 15.66 0.86
CA ASP A 120 0.99 16.89 1.23
C ASP A 120 -0.52 16.74 1.09
N GLU A 121 -1.17 16.54 2.21
CA GLU A 121 -2.62 16.39 2.33
C GLU A 121 -3.38 17.64 1.86
N SER A 122 -2.77 18.80 1.93
CA SER A 122 -3.44 20.07 1.59
C SER A 122 -3.89 20.15 0.13
N VAL A 123 -3.29 19.37 -0.76
CA VAL A 123 -3.67 19.32 -2.18
C VAL A 123 -5.12 18.85 -2.36
N VAL A 124 -5.61 17.97 -1.50
CA VAL A 124 -6.96 17.43 -1.58
C VAL A 124 -8.03 18.50 -1.51
N TYR A 125 -7.82 19.50 -0.66
CA TYR A 125 -8.78 20.62 -0.52
C TYR A 125 -8.85 21.52 -1.74
N GLN A 126 -7.80 21.51 -2.59
CA GLN A 126 -7.69 22.35 -3.78
C GLN A 126 -8.17 21.63 -5.04
N LEU A 127 -8.42 20.31 -4.99
CA LEU A 127 -8.87 19.53 -6.14
C LEU A 127 -10.26 19.95 -6.59
N SER A 128 -10.37 20.27 -7.88
CA SER A 128 -11.66 20.48 -8.53
C SER A 128 -12.26 19.15 -9.00
N ASP A 129 -13.58 19.16 -9.26
CA ASP A 129 -14.26 17.99 -9.82
C ASP A 129 -13.69 17.62 -11.21
N GLU A 130 -13.26 18.61 -12.01
CA GLU A 130 -12.63 18.37 -13.30
C GLU A 130 -11.31 17.61 -13.18
N GLN A 131 -10.47 17.99 -12.21
CA GLN A 131 -9.21 17.28 -11.94
C GLN A 131 -9.46 15.84 -11.44
N LEU A 132 -10.50 15.62 -10.66
CA LEU A 132 -10.87 14.28 -10.22
C LEU A 132 -11.40 13.42 -11.38
N GLN A 133 -12.12 14.00 -12.34
CA GLN A 133 -12.52 13.28 -13.56
C GLN A 133 -11.32 12.94 -14.46
N ASP A 134 -10.30 13.79 -14.47
CA ASP A 134 -9.09 13.62 -15.28
C ASP A 134 -7.96 12.89 -14.54
N ILE A 135 -8.24 12.31 -13.35
CA ILE A 135 -7.24 11.72 -12.45
C ILE A 135 -6.33 10.69 -13.13
N TYR A 136 -6.87 9.88 -14.02
CA TYR A 136 -6.09 8.88 -14.75
C TYR A 136 -5.21 9.46 -15.85
N THR A 137 -5.62 10.59 -16.44
CA THR A 137 -4.76 11.33 -17.37
C THR A 137 -3.55 11.89 -16.61
N ILE A 138 -3.79 12.50 -15.45
CA ILE A 138 -2.72 13.00 -14.56
C ILE A 138 -1.78 11.87 -14.12
N TYR A 139 -2.34 10.72 -13.72
CA TYR A 139 -1.58 9.53 -13.36
C TYR A 139 -0.66 9.07 -14.49
N GLN A 140 -1.18 8.94 -15.70
CA GLN A 140 -0.40 8.52 -16.89
C GLN A 140 0.70 9.52 -17.24
N ASP A 141 0.44 10.81 -17.12
CA ASP A 141 1.45 11.85 -17.38
C ASP A 141 2.56 11.83 -16.32
N ASN A 142 2.22 11.54 -15.07
CA ASN A 142 3.23 11.34 -14.02
C ASN A 142 4.09 10.10 -14.30
N MET A 143 3.50 8.98 -14.75
CA MET A 143 4.25 7.79 -15.13
C MET A 143 5.24 8.08 -16.28
N LYS A 144 4.85 8.88 -17.28
CA LYS A 144 5.75 9.30 -18.37
C LYS A 144 6.91 10.15 -17.84
N LYS A 145 6.62 11.14 -16.97
CA LYS A 145 7.67 11.95 -16.33
C LYS A 145 8.63 11.09 -15.52
N MET A 146 8.13 10.12 -14.75
CA MET A 146 8.97 9.17 -14.03
C MET A 146 9.85 8.33 -14.97
N ALA A 147 9.33 7.89 -16.13
CA ALA A 147 10.12 7.18 -17.12
C ALA A 147 11.25 8.06 -17.68
N GLU A 148 11.00 9.34 -17.90
CA GLU A 148 12.01 10.30 -18.34
C GLU A 148 13.08 10.54 -17.28
N GLU A 149 12.69 10.71 -16.03
CA GLU A 149 13.58 10.98 -14.90
C GLU A 149 14.45 9.77 -14.55
N TYR A 150 13.84 8.60 -14.36
CA TYR A 150 14.54 7.38 -13.96
C TYR A 150 15.11 6.60 -15.14
N GLY A 151 14.69 6.90 -16.36
CA GLY A 151 15.20 6.33 -17.61
C GLY A 151 16.53 6.92 -18.04
N THR A 152 17.60 6.65 -17.26
CA THR A 152 18.97 7.19 -17.47
C THR A 152 19.59 6.80 -18.81
N THR A 153 19.10 5.74 -19.46
CA THR A 153 19.48 5.33 -20.83
C THR A 153 18.21 5.17 -21.68
N PRO A 154 18.33 5.30 -23.03
CA PRO A 154 17.18 5.08 -23.92
C PRO A 154 16.52 3.71 -23.75
N GLU A 155 17.31 2.65 -23.53
CA GLU A 155 16.81 1.30 -23.34
C GLU A 155 16.01 1.18 -22.05
N LYS A 156 16.50 1.81 -20.96
CA LYS A 156 15.79 1.81 -19.66
C LYS A 156 14.51 2.61 -19.73
N ARG A 157 14.52 3.76 -20.42
CA ARG A 157 13.32 4.57 -20.64
C ARG A 157 12.26 3.80 -21.42
N ASN A 158 12.61 3.24 -22.58
CA ASN A 158 11.69 2.44 -23.39
C ASN A 158 11.12 1.24 -22.60
N TYR A 159 11.93 0.64 -21.72
CA TYR A 159 11.46 -0.44 -20.85
C TYR A 159 10.43 0.06 -19.85
N LEU A 160 10.68 1.18 -19.15
CA LEU A 160 9.71 1.77 -18.19
C LEU A 160 8.41 2.18 -18.89
N GLU A 161 8.50 2.88 -20.02
CA GLU A 161 7.32 3.25 -20.84
C GLU A 161 6.51 2.00 -21.23
N SER A 162 7.19 0.93 -21.69
CA SER A 162 6.52 -0.32 -22.07
C SER A 162 5.82 -1.04 -20.93
N ILE A 163 6.22 -0.79 -19.68
CA ILE A 163 5.52 -1.30 -18.48
C ILE A 163 4.30 -0.43 -18.20
N TYR A 164 4.47 0.89 -18.22
CA TYR A 164 3.38 1.83 -17.91
C TYR A 164 2.25 1.77 -18.91
N GLU A 165 2.54 1.55 -20.20
CA GLU A 165 1.53 1.34 -21.26
C GLU A 165 0.66 0.08 -21.05
N LYS A 166 1.14 -0.88 -20.24
CA LYS A 166 0.40 -2.13 -19.94
C LYS A 166 -0.50 -2.01 -18.73
N ILE A 167 -0.45 -0.91 -18.01
CA ILE A 167 -1.31 -0.69 -16.86
C ILE A 167 -2.73 -0.46 -17.36
N GLU A 168 -3.63 -1.36 -17.00
CA GLU A 168 -5.04 -1.23 -17.32
C GLU A 168 -5.69 -0.12 -16.48
N ILE A 169 -6.49 0.72 -17.11
CA ILE A 169 -7.21 1.83 -16.50
C ILE A 169 -8.70 1.68 -16.78
N PRO A 170 -9.56 1.87 -15.77
CA PRO A 170 -9.27 2.21 -14.37
C PRO A 170 -8.54 1.09 -13.62
N LEU A 171 -7.77 1.48 -12.61
CA LEU A 171 -7.06 0.50 -11.76
C LEU A 171 -8.06 -0.38 -11.00
N SER A 172 -7.66 -1.61 -10.69
CA SER A 172 -8.43 -2.48 -9.80
C SER A 172 -8.00 -2.26 -8.36
N PHE A 173 -8.96 -2.02 -7.48
CA PHE A 173 -8.75 -1.84 -6.04
C PHE A 173 -9.21 -3.07 -5.26
N GLU A 174 -8.39 -3.51 -4.34
CA GLU A 174 -8.72 -4.55 -3.35
C GLU A 174 -7.80 -4.41 -2.12
N ALA A 175 -8.24 -4.93 -0.98
CA ALA A 175 -7.44 -4.92 0.24
C ALA A 175 -6.11 -5.67 0.04
N LYS A 176 -4.98 -4.96 0.23
CA LYS A 176 -3.61 -5.47 -0.04
C LYS A 176 -2.75 -5.67 1.21
N ASP A 177 -3.18 -5.18 2.36
CA ASP A 177 -2.36 -4.93 3.55
C ASP A 177 -1.42 -6.06 3.97
N SER A 178 -1.82 -7.31 3.78
CA SER A 178 -0.96 -8.43 4.16
C SER A 178 0.19 -8.69 3.19
N TRP A 179 0.10 -8.29 1.91
CA TRP A 179 1.11 -8.60 0.90
C TRP A 179 2.28 -7.64 0.88
N ASP A 180 2.07 -6.35 1.11
CA ASP A 180 3.14 -5.35 1.10
C ASP A 180 4.07 -5.55 2.30
N THR A 181 3.51 -5.81 3.46
CA THR A 181 4.27 -6.18 4.65
C THR A 181 5.06 -7.47 4.43
N MET A 182 4.46 -8.51 3.85
CA MET A 182 5.15 -9.77 3.52
C MET A 182 6.26 -9.56 2.49
N THR A 183 6.06 -8.71 1.48
CA THR A 183 7.06 -8.45 0.44
C THR A 183 8.27 -7.72 1.00
N MET A 184 8.07 -6.74 1.87
CA MET A 184 9.15 -6.02 2.56
C MET A 184 9.98 -6.96 3.44
N TYR A 185 9.35 -7.88 4.16
CA TYR A 185 10.06 -8.89 4.95
C TYR A 185 10.75 -9.93 4.07
N ALA A 186 10.14 -10.38 2.96
CA ALA A 186 10.74 -11.33 2.05
C ALA A 186 12.06 -10.81 1.46
N GLN A 187 12.15 -9.53 1.11
CA GLN A 187 13.40 -8.90 0.65
C GLN A 187 14.49 -8.97 1.71
N THR A 188 14.15 -8.71 2.97
CA THR A 188 15.10 -8.82 4.10
C THR A 188 15.59 -10.26 4.26
N TYR A 189 14.73 -11.27 4.08
CA TYR A 189 15.10 -12.68 4.14
C TYR A 189 16.02 -13.10 2.99
N VAL A 190 15.75 -12.63 1.76
CA VAL A 190 16.61 -12.92 0.61
C VAL A 190 18.00 -12.35 0.84
N LEU A 191 18.13 -11.14 1.39
CA LEU A 191 19.42 -10.55 1.74
C LEU A 191 20.16 -11.34 2.82
N LEU A 192 19.45 -11.76 3.89
CA LEU A 192 20.05 -12.59 4.94
C LEU A 192 20.49 -13.95 4.42
N MET A 193 19.73 -14.57 3.52
CA MET A 193 20.06 -15.85 2.89
C MET A 193 21.24 -15.75 1.91
N ALA A 194 21.46 -14.59 1.28
CA ALA A 194 22.58 -14.35 0.39
C ALA A 194 23.94 -14.20 1.12
N VAL A 195 23.90 -13.89 2.42
CA VAL A 195 25.12 -13.73 3.27
C VAL A 195 25.55 -15.05 3.93
N ILE A 196 24.69 -16.08 3.94
CA ILE A 196 24.96 -17.43 4.47
C ILE A 196 25.52 -18.35 3.39
#